data_4b3391eaa899a92e5d856d7122a49e1b
#
_entry.id   4b3391eaa899a92e5d856d7122a49e1b
#
_cell.length_a   1.000
_cell.length_b   1.000
_cell.length_c   1.000
_cell.angle_alpha   90.00
_cell.angle_beta   90.00
_cell.angle_gamma   90.00
#
_symmetry.space_group_name_H-M   'P 1'
#
loop_
_entity.id
_entity.type
_entity.pdbx_description
1 polymer ?
#
loop_
_entity_poly.entity_id
_entity_poly.type
_entity_poly.pdbx_seq_one_letter_code
_entity_poly.pdbx_strand_id
1 'polypeptide(L)'
;MITKQSAFLQNRATILEFLYRNPATSRTDIVNETGLTPATTTNIIKDLSEQSLIYETGDEFSEFSGSGRRRKTISITDNIPYVVGGIEINVLGIFLSLCDLQGKTLFETEILNEDYPISEINSTITNMIKTAIEYVPLETKLLGFGLSIPGHYNKDSGSIITNNPIWESFNLLNVIKDFNFPFIVKNNIDCMAIGQYLFNPHNTPDNFIFLHAGLGIYTSFFTKEK
;
A
#
# COMPACT_ATOMS: atom_id res chain seq x y z
N MET A 1 20.40 -14.71 -5.71
CA MET A 1 19.66 -15.99 -5.91
C MET A 1 18.31 -15.84 -5.24
N ILE A 2 17.20 -15.86 -6.00
CA ILE A 2 15.83 -15.77 -5.43
C ILE A 2 15.56 -17.10 -4.72
N THR A 3 15.28 -17.08 -3.42
CA THR A 3 14.92 -18.29 -2.67
C THR A 3 13.48 -18.70 -3.03
N LYS A 4 13.12 -19.98 -2.84
CA LYS A 4 11.74 -20.46 -3.05
C LYS A 4 10.73 -19.66 -2.21
N GLN A 5 11.09 -19.24 -1.01
CA GLN A 5 10.28 -18.42 -0.13
C GLN A 5 10.10 -16.98 -0.67
N SER A 6 11.16 -16.39 -1.21
CA SER A 6 11.10 -15.07 -1.84
C SER A 6 10.20 -15.08 -3.08
N ALA A 7 10.30 -16.12 -3.93
CA ALA A 7 9.43 -16.27 -5.10
C ALA A 7 7.95 -16.46 -4.71
N PHE A 8 7.67 -17.22 -3.64
CA PHE A 8 6.31 -17.40 -3.14
C PHE A 8 5.70 -16.08 -2.67
N LEU A 9 6.45 -15.28 -1.90
CA LEU A 9 5.99 -13.99 -1.41
C LEU A 9 5.76 -12.99 -2.55
N GLN A 10 6.63 -13.00 -3.56
CA GLN A 10 6.46 -12.16 -4.74
C GLN A 10 5.21 -12.55 -5.55
N ASN A 11 5.02 -13.83 -5.83
CA ASN A 11 3.83 -14.33 -6.54
C ASN A 11 2.53 -14.04 -5.75
N ARG A 12 2.59 -14.14 -4.41
CA ARG A 12 1.47 -13.80 -3.53
C ARG A 12 1.13 -12.32 -3.62
N ALA A 13 2.13 -11.43 -3.61
CA ALA A 13 1.93 -10.00 -3.79
C ALA A 13 1.30 -9.69 -5.14
N THR A 14 1.76 -10.33 -6.22
CA THR A 14 1.19 -10.20 -7.57
C THR A 14 -0.29 -10.58 -7.62
N ILE A 15 -0.68 -11.70 -6.97
CA ILE A 15 -2.10 -12.11 -6.93
C ILE A 15 -2.93 -11.13 -6.10
N LEU A 16 -2.44 -10.69 -4.93
CA LEU A 16 -3.16 -9.72 -4.09
C LEU A 16 -3.35 -8.40 -4.82
N GLU A 17 -2.33 -7.88 -5.48
CA GLU A 17 -2.42 -6.66 -6.29
C GLU A 17 -3.45 -6.81 -7.40
N PHE A 18 -3.46 -7.95 -8.11
CA PHE A 18 -4.43 -8.23 -9.16
C PHE A 18 -5.87 -8.26 -8.61
N LEU A 19 -6.08 -8.94 -7.48
CA LEU A 19 -7.40 -9.00 -6.81
C LEU A 19 -7.86 -7.66 -6.29
N TYR A 20 -6.93 -6.82 -5.83
CA TYR A 20 -7.23 -5.48 -5.35
C TYR A 20 -7.77 -4.59 -6.48
N ARG A 21 -7.18 -4.70 -7.66
CA ARG A 21 -7.59 -3.95 -8.85
C ARG A 21 -8.80 -4.55 -9.57
N ASN A 22 -9.05 -5.86 -9.41
CA ASN A 22 -10.08 -6.61 -10.12
C ASN A 22 -10.92 -7.43 -9.13
N PRO A 23 -11.85 -6.80 -8.40
CA PRO A 23 -12.72 -7.53 -7.49
C PRO A 23 -13.59 -8.53 -8.26
N ALA A 24 -13.96 -9.62 -7.62
CA ALA A 24 -14.82 -10.68 -8.17
C ALA A 24 -14.24 -11.36 -9.44
N THR A 25 -12.96 -11.72 -9.42
CA THR A 25 -12.26 -12.38 -10.54
C THR A 25 -12.21 -13.89 -10.38
N SER A 26 -12.03 -14.64 -11.48
CA SER A 26 -11.89 -16.09 -11.45
C SER A 26 -10.43 -16.53 -11.37
N ARG A 27 -10.18 -17.80 -10.93
CA ARG A 27 -8.82 -18.38 -10.97
C ARG A 27 -8.22 -18.38 -12.37
N THR A 28 -9.04 -18.56 -13.39
CA THR A 28 -8.59 -18.55 -14.79
C THR A 28 -8.10 -17.18 -15.19
N ASP A 29 -8.81 -16.12 -14.79
CA ASP A 29 -8.43 -14.74 -15.08
C ASP A 29 -7.12 -14.39 -14.35
N ILE A 30 -6.96 -14.82 -13.09
CA ILE A 30 -5.69 -14.65 -12.34
C ILE A 30 -4.52 -15.31 -13.10
N VAL A 31 -4.68 -16.54 -13.56
CA VAL A 31 -3.65 -17.26 -14.33
C VAL A 31 -3.29 -16.51 -15.60
N ASN A 32 -4.31 -16.08 -16.37
CA ASN A 32 -4.11 -15.42 -17.66
C ASN A 32 -3.40 -14.07 -17.50
N GLU A 33 -3.80 -13.28 -16.52
CA GLU A 33 -3.31 -11.90 -16.34
C GLU A 33 -1.97 -11.85 -15.60
N THR A 34 -1.76 -12.75 -14.64
CA THR A 34 -0.49 -12.77 -13.86
C THR A 34 0.62 -13.59 -14.54
N GLY A 35 0.27 -14.46 -15.49
CA GLY A 35 1.21 -15.40 -16.11
C GLY A 35 1.72 -16.51 -15.17
N LEU A 36 1.14 -16.64 -13.98
CA LEU A 36 1.50 -17.70 -13.03
C LEU A 36 0.89 -19.04 -13.46
N THR A 37 1.55 -20.14 -13.10
CA THR A 37 1.02 -21.46 -13.42
C THR A 37 -0.26 -21.76 -12.63
N PRO A 38 -1.21 -22.56 -13.15
CA PRO A 38 -2.42 -22.95 -12.41
C PRO A 38 -2.13 -23.58 -11.06
N ALA A 39 -1.05 -24.35 -10.93
CA ALA A 39 -0.63 -24.96 -9.68
C ALA A 39 -0.18 -23.92 -8.66
N THR A 40 0.66 -22.95 -9.08
CA THR A 40 1.11 -21.83 -8.23
C THR A 40 -0.07 -20.99 -7.76
N THR A 41 -0.95 -20.59 -8.69
CA THR A 41 -2.16 -19.82 -8.39
C THR A 41 -3.04 -20.55 -7.38
N THR A 42 -3.30 -21.85 -7.59
CA THR A 42 -4.12 -22.66 -6.67
C THR A 42 -3.54 -22.71 -5.25
N ASN A 43 -2.23 -22.90 -5.13
CA ASN A 43 -1.56 -22.95 -3.82
C ASN A 43 -1.63 -21.60 -3.09
N ILE A 44 -1.43 -20.49 -3.82
CA ILE A 44 -1.50 -19.14 -3.23
C ILE A 44 -2.94 -18.79 -2.85
N ILE A 45 -3.92 -19.07 -3.69
CA ILE A 45 -5.32 -18.85 -3.36
C ILE A 45 -5.74 -19.63 -2.11
N LYS A 46 -5.27 -20.87 -1.98
CA LYS A 46 -5.51 -21.67 -0.77
C LYS A 46 -4.89 -21.01 0.46
N ASP A 47 -3.62 -20.59 0.40
CA ASP A 47 -2.91 -19.90 1.49
C ASP A 47 -3.62 -18.60 1.90
N LEU A 48 -4.05 -17.78 0.93
CA LEU A 48 -4.77 -16.54 1.19
C LEU A 48 -6.16 -16.78 1.82
N SER A 49 -6.87 -17.83 1.38
CA SER A 49 -8.15 -18.25 1.96
C SER A 49 -8.00 -18.75 3.41
N GLU A 50 -6.98 -19.56 3.68
CA GLU A 50 -6.68 -20.07 5.04
C GLU A 50 -6.35 -18.91 6.00
N GLN A 51 -5.81 -17.82 5.51
CA GLN A 51 -5.55 -16.59 6.27
C GLN A 51 -6.75 -15.62 6.30
N SER A 52 -7.90 -16.01 5.73
CA SER A 52 -9.10 -15.18 5.64
C SER A 52 -8.89 -13.84 4.94
N LEU A 53 -7.90 -13.75 4.05
CA LEU A 53 -7.61 -12.54 3.26
C LEU A 53 -8.49 -12.43 2.02
N ILE A 54 -8.98 -13.56 1.53
CA ILE A 54 -9.86 -13.66 0.37
C ILE A 54 -10.99 -14.64 0.66
N TYR A 55 -12.08 -14.51 -0.08
CA TYR A 55 -13.20 -15.45 -0.09
C TYR A 55 -13.59 -15.84 -1.50
N GLU A 56 -14.14 -17.05 -1.66
CA GLU A 56 -14.71 -17.53 -2.92
C GLU A 56 -16.22 -17.47 -2.84
N THR A 57 -16.86 -16.78 -3.80
CA THR A 57 -18.32 -16.77 -3.92
C THR A 57 -18.77 -17.87 -4.86
N GLY A 58 -19.93 -18.49 -4.54
CA GLY A 58 -20.50 -19.57 -5.35
C GLY A 58 -21.30 -19.13 -6.57
N ASP A 59 -21.57 -17.83 -6.72
CA ASP A 59 -22.51 -17.31 -7.70
C ASP A 59 -21.87 -16.35 -8.68
N GLU A 60 -21.68 -16.79 -9.92
CA GLU A 60 -21.64 -15.89 -11.06
C GLU A 60 -22.69 -16.20 -12.08
N PHE A 61 -23.41 -15.13 -12.44
CA PHE A 61 -24.25 -15.09 -13.62
C PHE A 61 -23.35 -15.29 -14.85
N SER A 62 -23.39 -16.48 -15.45
CA SER A 62 -22.98 -16.60 -16.83
C SER A 62 -24.14 -16.11 -17.70
N GLU A 63 -23.96 -15.00 -18.39
CA GLU A 63 -24.89 -14.54 -19.44
C GLU A 63 -25.03 -15.55 -20.61
N PHE A 64 -24.27 -16.62 -20.55
CA PHE A 64 -24.37 -17.73 -21.53
C PHE A 64 -24.94 -18.98 -20.86
N SER A 65 -26.15 -19.31 -21.21
CA SER A 65 -26.82 -20.58 -20.90
C SER A 65 -26.17 -21.77 -21.64
N GLY A 66 -24.91 -22.07 -21.26
CA GLY A 66 -24.20 -23.27 -21.70
C GLY A 66 -23.92 -24.17 -20.49
N SER A 67 -24.04 -25.49 -20.65
CA SER A 67 -23.81 -26.54 -19.66
C SER A 67 -22.33 -26.59 -19.17
N GLY A 68 -21.83 -25.52 -18.59
CA GLY A 68 -20.49 -25.41 -18.01
C GLY A 68 -20.53 -25.32 -16.49
N ARG A 69 -19.50 -25.88 -15.83
CA ARG A 69 -19.30 -25.74 -14.37
C ARG A 69 -19.27 -24.26 -14.01
N ARG A 70 -20.14 -23.81 -13.10
CA ARG A 70 -20.18 -22.44 -12.58
C ARG A 70 -18.78 -22.01 -12.12
N ARG A 71 -18.29 -20.87 -12.61
CA ARG A 71 -17.02 -20.30 -12.18
C ARG A 71 -17.23 -19.70 -10.80
N LYS A 72 -16.29 -19.98 -9.89
CA LYS A 72 -16.24 -19.30 -8.60
C LYS A 72 -15.46 -18.01 -8.76
N THR A 73 -15.99 -16.93 -8.20
CA THR A 73 -15.27 -15.67 -8.11
C THR A 73 -14.50 -15.57 -6.80
N ILE A 74 -13.41 -14.84 -6.84
CA ILE A 74 -12.51 -14.60 -5.73
C ILE A 74 -12.46 -13.10 -5.49
N SER A 75 -12.67 -12.70 -4.25
CA SER A 75 -12.57 -11.31 -3.82
C SER A 75 -11.76 -11.21 -2.53
N ILE A 76 -11.19 -10.04 -2.30
CA ILE A 76 -10.58 -9.71 -1.01
C ILE A 76 -11.69 -9.61 0.03
N THR A 77 -11.45 -10.13 1.23
CA THR A 77 -12.43 -10.14 2.32
C THR A 77 -12.68 -8.72 2.84
N ASP A 78 -13.94 -8.36 3.10
CA ASP A 78 -14.33 -7.04 3.59
C ASP A 78 -13.88 -6.77 5.04
N ASN A 79 -13.72 -7.80 5.85
CA ASN A 79 -13.34 -7.71 7.25
C ASN A 79 -11.95 -8.30 7.48
N ILE A 80 -10.93 -7.75 6.83
CA ILE A 80 -9.56 -8.19 7.06
C ILE A 80 -9.07 -7.59 8.38
N PRO A 81 -8.55 -8.41 9.32
CA PRO A 81 -8.11 -7.93 10.62
C PRO A 81 -6.71 -7.29 10.54
N TYR A 82 -6.48 -6.48 9.52
CA TYR A 82 -5.22 -5.78 9.31
C TYR A 82 -5.45 -4.31 9.02
N VAL A 83 -4.59 -3.48 9.61
CA VAL A 83 -4.56 -2.03 9.47
C VAL A 83 -3.18 -1.61 8.99
N VAL A 84 -3.11 -0.59 8.16
CA VAL A 84 -1.89 0.06 7.71
C VAL A 84 -1.94 1.54 8.04
N GLY A 85 -0.80 2.12 8.38
CA GLY A 85 -0.65 3.56 8.53
C GLY A 85 -0.01 4.19 7.30
N GLY A 86 -0.43 5.40 6.97
CA GLY A 86 0.20 6.24 5.97
C GLY A 86 0.59 7.59 6.58
N ILE A 87 1.80 8.06 6.28
CA ILE A 87 2.26 9.39 6.69
C ILE A 87 2.77 10.10 5.45
N GLU A 88 2.25 11.28 5.18
CA GLU A 88 2.80 12.18 4.20
C GLU A 88 3.47 13.35 4.88
N ILE A 89 4.71 13.66 4.48
CA ILE A 89 5.43 14.86 4.88
C ILE A 89 5.59 15.73 3.64
N ASN A 90 5.11 16.95 3.70
CA ASN A 90 5.25 17.91 2.62
C ASN A 90 5.42 19.35 3.16
N VAL A 91 5.53 20.34 2.27
CA VAL A 91 5.75 21.75 2.64
C VAL A 91 4.58 22.38 3.38
N LEU A 92 3.42 21.75 3.42
CA LEU A 92 2.25 22.24 4.17
C LEU A 92 2.22 21.68 5.59
N GLY A 93 2.68 20.44 5.79
CA GLY A 93 2.61 19.78 7.09
C GLY A 93 2.89 18.29 7.05
N ILE A 94 2.44 17.63 8.09
CA ILE A 94 2.48 16.19 8.29
C ILE A 94 1.03 15.71 8.33
N PHE A 95 0.71 14.74 7.48
CA PHE A 95 -0.62 14.15 7.36
C PHE A 95 -0.50 12.67 7.69
N LEU A 96 -1.33 12.17 8.59
CA LEU A 96 -1.32 10.77 9.00
C LEU A 96 -2.71 10.18 8.87
N SER A 97 -2.81 8.99 8.31
CA SER A 97 -4.03 8.20 8.28
C SER A 97 -3.77 6.74 8.66
N LEU A 98 -4.76 6.11 9.30
CA LEU A 98 -4.88 4.67 9.43
C LEU A 98 -6.00 4.19 8.52
N CYS A 99 -5.74 3.15 7.75
CA CYS A 99 -6.71 2.55 6.85
C CYS A 99 -6.76 1.04 7.05
N ASP A 100 -7.93 0.44 6.78
CA ASP A 100 -7.99 -0.98 6.52
C ASP A 100 -7.36 -1.32 5.15
N LEU A 101 -7.24 -2.60 4.83
CA LEU A 101 -6.64 -3.01 3.54
C LEU A 101 -7.54 -2.74 2.33
N GLN A 102 -8.74 -2.21 2.52
CA GLN A 102 -9.62 -1.75 1.44
C GLN A 102 -9.51 -0.24 1.18
N GLY A 103 -8.68 0.44 1.99
CA GLY A 103 -8.49 1.88 1.90
C GLY A 103 -9.55 2.70 2.65
N LYS A 104 -10.40 2.05 3.47
CA LYS A 104 -11.32 2.78 4.35
C LYS A 104 -10.55 3.40 5.49
N THR A 105 -10.64 4.71 5.62
CA THR A 105 -10.01 5.45 6.71
C THR A 105 -10.67 5.13 8.05
N LEU A 106 -9.86 4.76 9.03
CA LEU A 106 -10.24 4.49 10.41
C LEU A 106 -9.92 5.67 11.33
N PHE A 107 -8.82 6.36 11.04
CA PHE A 107 -8.35 7.54 11.76
C PHE A 107 -7.53 8.41 10.82
N GLU A 108 -7.65 9.72 10.96
CA GLU A 108 -6.80 10.69 10.27
C GLU A 108 -6.49 11.88 11.18
N THR A 109 -5.33 12.47 11.01
CA THR A 109 -4.90 13.69 11.68
C THR A 109 -3.86 14.42 10.84
N GLU A 110 -3.76 15.72 11.04
CA GLU A 110 -2.75 16.56 10.40
C GLU A 110 -2.17 17.56 11.39
N ILE A 111 -0.94 17.98 11.15
CA ILE A 111 -0.27 19.09 11.83
C ILE A 111 0.40 19.93 10.77
N LEU A 112 0.04 21.22 10.68
CA LEU A 112 0.61 22.14 9.72
C LEU A 112 2.02 22.58 10.15
N ASN A 113 2.87 22.96 9.20
CA ASN A 113 4.25 23.38 9.48
C ASN A 113 4.36 24.64 10.35
N GLU A 114 3.30 25.45 10.44
CA GLU A 114 3.21 26.60 11.32
C GLU A 114 2.90 26.24 12.77
N ASP A 115 2.41 25.02 13.05
CA ASP A 115 1.96 24.58 14.36
C ASP A 115 3.06 23.95 15.21
N TYR A 116 4.26 23.73 14.65
CA TYR A 116 5.39 23.15 15.38
C TYR A 116 6.75 23.65 14.86
N PRO A 117 7.79 23.71 15.71
CA PRO A 117 9.14 23.99 15.26
C PRO A 117 9.65 22.85 14.37
N ILE A 118 10.19 23.18 13.19
CA ILE A 118 10.69 22.18 12.26
C ILE A 118 11.82 21.30 12.85
N SER A 119 12.55 21.80 13.83
CA SER A 119 13.54 21.04 14.61
C SER A 119 12.90 19.87 15.40
N GLU A 120 11.61 19.92 15.65
CA GLU A 120 10.86 18.92 16.40
C GLU A 120 10.09 17.93 15.50
N ILE A 121 10.32 17.96 14.19
CA ILE A 121 9.61 17.14 13.21
C ILE A 121 9.62 15.63 13.58
N ASN A 122 10.74 15.11 14.09
CA ASN A 122 10.83 13.69 14.46
C ASN A 122 9.95 13.35 15.67
N SER A 123 9.94 14.19 16.70
CA SER A 123 9.09 14.00 17.88
C SER A 123 7.61 14.21 17.55
N THR A 124 7.30 15.15 16.68
CA THR A 124 5.94 15.39 16.17
C THR A 124 5.39 14.15 15.46
N ILE A 125 6.15 13.58 14.51
CA ILE A 125 5.76 12.36 13.81
C ILE A 125 5.61 11.20 14.79
N THR A 126 6.56 11.04 15.72
CA THR A 126 6.50 9.97 16.74
C THR A 126 5.23 10.06 17.59
N ASN A 127 4.85 11.26 18.00
CA ASN A 127 3.63 11.47 18.80
C ASN A 127 2.37 11.22 17.98
N MET A 128 2.33 11.66 16.72
CA MET A 128 1.22 11.36 15.81
C MET A 128 1.02 9.86 15.64
N ILE A 129 2.10 9.09 15.44
CA ILE A 129 2.04 7.63 15.33
C ILE A 129 1.52 7.01 16.63
N LYS A 130 2.02 7.44 17.79
CA LYS A 130 1.56 6.95 19.10
C LYS A 130 0.07 7.19 19.30
N THR A 131 -0.42 8.37 18.97
CA THR A 131 -1.85 8.67 19.01
C THR A 131 -2.63 7.79 18.04
N ALA A 132 -2.17 7.66 16.81
CA ALA A 132 -2.86 6.86 15.80
C ALA A 132 -3.00 5.37 16.21
N ILE A 133 -1.98 4.79 16.85
CA ILE A 133 -2.01 3.39 17.32
C ILE A 133 -3.17 3.14 18.30
N GLU A 134 -3.57 4.13 19.09
CA GLU A 134 -4.69 4.01 20.04
C GLU A 134 -6.04 3.79 19.33
N TYR A 135 -6.14 4.15 18.06
CA TYR A 135 -7.33 3.96 17.22
C TYR A 135 -7.33 2.64 16.43
N VAL A 136 -6.28 1.82 16.56
CA VAL A 136 -6.27 0.48 15.95
C VAL A 136 -7.29 -0.40 16.68
N PRO A 137 -8.29 -0.97 15.97
CA PRO A 137 -9.31 -1.80 16.61
C PRO A 137 -8.68 -3.02 17.31
N LEU A 138 -9.21 -3.40 18.47
CA LEU A 138 -8.66 -4.44 19.37
C LEU A 138 -8.42 -5.80 18.69
N GLU A 139 -9.26 -6.18 17.73
CA GLU A 139 -9.17 -7.46 17.02
C GLU A 139 -8.37 -7.38 15.72
N THR A 140 -7.68 -6.25 15.49
CA THR A 140 -6.90 -6.03 14.27
C THR A 140 -5.41 -5.95 14.55
N LYS A 141 -4.60 -6.21 13.52
CA LYS A 141 -3.16 -6.12 13.58
C LYS A 141 -2.66 -4.98 12.70
N LEU A 142 -1.94 -4.04 13.30
CA LEU A 142 -1.19 -3.02 12.55
C LEU A 142 -0.02 -3.70 11.84
N LEU A 143 0.01 -3.59 10.51
CA LEU A 143 1.08 -4.17 9.68
C LEU A 143 2.32 -3.28 9.62
N GLY A 144 2.16 -1.96 9.71
CA GLY A 144 3.24 -0.98 9.65
C GLY A 144 2.80 0.34 9.07
N PHE A 145 3.76 1.22 8.80
CA PHE A 145 3.53 2.54 8.21
C PHE A 145 4.29 2.73 6.89
N GLY A 146 3.60 3.32 5.92
CA GLY A 146 4.22 3.93 4.75
C GLY A 146 4.53 5.39 4.99
N LEU A 147 5.75 5.84 4.66
CA LEU A 147 6.12 7.24 4.64
C LEU A 147 6.30 7.75 3.22
N SER A 148 5.57 8.81 2.93
CA SER A 148 5.66 9.62 1.71
C SER A 148 6.47 10.87 2.03
N ILE A 149 7.64 11.05 1.39
CA ILE A 149 8.59 12.11 1.72
C ILE A 149 8.93 12.98 0.50
N PRO A 150 9.25 14.27 0.69
CA PRO A 150 9.61 15.19 -0.38
C PRO A 150 11.10 15.06 -0.76
N GLY A 151 11.47 14.01 -1.50
CA GLY A 151 12.86 13.77 -1.92
C GLY A 151 13.21 12.28 -1.94
N HIS A 152 14.49 11.99 -1.84
CA HIS A 152 14.99 10.61 -1.80
C HIS A 152 15.41 10.23 -0.38
N TYR A 153 15.10 9.00 -0.01
CA TYR A 153 15.47 8.47 1.31
C TYR A 153 16.87 7.87 1.31
N ASN A 154 17.73 8.36 2.19
CA ASN A 154 19.00 7.73 2.46
C ASN A 154 18.83 6.73 3.61
N LYS A 155 18.93 5.44 3.31
CA LYS A 155 18.71 4.36 4.28
C LYS A 155 19.80 4.32 5.38
N ASP A 156 21.01 4.71 5.04
CA ASP A 156 22.15 4.63 5.98
C ASP A 156 22.12 5.74 7.03
N SER A 157 21.76 6.95 6.61
CA SER A 157 21.65 8.11 7.51
C SER A 157 20.26 8.34 8.09
N GLY A 158 19.21 7.75 7.47
CA GLY A 158 17.83 8.00 7.86
C GLY A 158 17.26 9.36 7.41
N SER A 159 18.01 10.12 6.60
CA SER A 159 17.68 11.49 6.19
C SER A 159 16.98 11.53 4.81
N ILE A 160 16.37 12.68 4.52
CA ILE A 160 15.87 13.02 3.20
C ILE A 160 16.98 13.72 2.41
N ILE A 161 17.26 13.24 1.20
CA ILE A 161 18.12 13.91 0.23
C ILE A 161 17.23 14.82 -0.61
N THR A 162 17.34 16.12 -0.37
CA THR A 162 16.53 17.16 -1.04
C THR A 162 17.29 18.48 -1.04
N ASN A 163 16.93 19.39 -1.95
CA ASN A 163 17.49 20.73 -2.00
C ASN A 163 16.79 21.70 -1.03
N ASN A 164 15.77 21.26 -0.31
CA ASN A 164 15.03 22.10 0.62
C ASN A 164 15.55 21.91 2.04
N PRO A 165 16.21 22.92 2.64
CA PRO A 165 16.84 22.82 3.96
C PRO A 165 15.84 22.60 5.11
N ILE A 166 14.54 22.83 4.88
CA ILE A 166 13.51 22.60 5.91
C ILE A 166 13.50 21.15 6.42
N TRP A 167 14.00 20.20 5.61
CA TRP A 167 14.03 18.77 5.97
C TRP A 167 15.33 18.29 6.61
N GLU A 168 16.30 19.19 6.87
CA GLU A 168 17.59 18.82 7.47
C GLU A 168 17.44 18.21 8.87
N SER A 169 16.43 18.62 9.61
CA SER A 169 16.13 18.08 10.96
C SER A 169 15.43 16.72 10.93
N PHE A 170 14.89 16.29 9.78
CA PHE A 170 14.23 15.01 9.68
C PHE A 170 15.22 13.85 9.69
N ASN A 171 14.97 12.87 10.55
CA ASN A 171 15.70 11.62 10.57
C ASN A 171 14.78 10.47 10.95
N LEU A 172 14.48 9.60 10.00
CA LEU A 172 13.58 8.48 10.21
C LEU A 172 14.08 7.49 11.26
N LEU A 173 15.41 7.28 11.38
CA LEU A 173 15.96 6.37 12.40
C LEU A 173 15.60 6.82 13.82
N ASN A 174 15.48 8.15 14.03
CA ASN A 174 15.03 8.70 15.31
C ASN A 174 13.53 8.47 15.56
N VAL A 175 12.72 8.38 14.51
CA VAL A 175 11.29 8.09 14.62
C VAL A 175 11.04 6.61 14.89
N ILE A 176 11.64 5.72 14.05
CA ILE A 176 11.33 4.29 14.07
C ILE A 176 11.85 3.52 15.27
N LYS A 177 12.86 4.04 15.97
CA LYS A 177 13.47 3.36 17.15
C LYS A 177 12.47 3.04 18.26
N ASP A 178 11.35 3.77 18.33
CA ASP A 178 10.32 3.62 19.36
C ASP A 178 9.25 2.59 18.97
N PHE A 179 9.35 1.99 17.77
CA PHE A 179 8.33 1.09 17.22
C PHE A 179 8.91 -0.25 16.77
N ASN A 180 8.10 -1.31 16.86
CA ASN A 180 8.49 -2.68 16.52
C ASN A 180 7.80 -3.22 15.25
N PHE A 181 7.25 -2.34 14.42
CA PHE A 181 6.64 -2.68 13.14
C PHE A 181 7.43 -2.03 11.97
N PRO A 182 7.29 -2.54 10.74
CA PRO A 182 8.03 -2.06 9.59
C PRO A 182 7.59 -0.67 9.13
N PHE A 183 8.54 0.07 8.57
CA PHE A 183 8.32 1.32 7.84
C PHE A 183 8.81 1.17 6.40
N ILE A 184 8.00 1.63 5.46
CA ILE A 184 8.33 1.69 4.03
C ILE A 184 8.36 3.16 3.63
N VAL A 185 9.45 3.59 3.00
CA VAL A 185 9.63 5.00 2.60
C VAL A 185 9.67 5.10 1.09
N LYS A 186 8.93 6.04 0.55
CA LYS A 186 8.93 6.39 -0.89
C LYS A 186 8.82 7.90 -1.08
N ASN A 187 9.21 8.34 -2.26
CA ASN A 187 8.97 9.72 -2.68
C ASN A 187 7.46 10.00 -2.82
N ASN A 188 7.02 11.23 -2.54
CA ASN A 188 5.61 11.64 -2.59
C ASN A 188 4.97 11.36 -3.96
N ILE A 189 5.69 11.67 -5.03
CA ILE A 189 5.16 11.51 -6.38
C ILE A 189 5.03 10.03 -6.75
N ASP A 190 5.96 9.19 -6.28
CA ASP A 190 5.86 7.74 -6.45
C ASP A 190 4.67 7.17 -5.65
N CYS A 191 4.44 7.67 -4.43
CA CYS A 191 3.27 7.28 -3.63
C CYS A 191 1.96 7.66 -4.32
N MET A 192 1.87 8.88 -4.89
CA MET A 192 0.70 9.33 -5.64
C MET A 192 0.46 8.46 -6.89
N ALA A 193 1.53 8.13 -7.64
CA ALA A 193 1.44 7.25 -8.80
C ALA A 193 0.96 5.84 -8.43
N ILE A 194 1.50 5.26 -7.35
CA ILE A 194 1.07 3.96 -6.82
C ILE A 194 -0.39 4.02 -6.37
N GLY A 195 -0.80 5.07 -5.67
CA GLY A 195 -2.18 5.28 -5.26
C GLY A 195 -3.14 5.34 -6.46
N GLN A 196 -2.78 6.10 -7.50
CA GLN A 196 -3.53 6.17 -8.74
C GLN A 196 -3.68 4.78 -9.39
N TYR A 197 -2.61 4.01 -9.43
CA TYR A 197 -2.61 2.67 -9.99
C TYR A 197 -3.50 1.69 -9.23
N LEU A 198 -3.43 1.69 -7.89
CA LEU A 198 -4.16 0.76 -7.04
C LEU A 198 -5.65 1.10 -6.93
N PHE A 199 -5.99 2.38 -6.73
CA PHE A 199 -7.35 2.80 -6.40
C PHE A 199 -8.17 3.29 -7.59
N ASN A 200 -7.58 3.39 -8.79
CA ASN A 200 -8.28 3.77 -10.01
C ASN A 200 -7.99 2.82 -11.19
N PRO A 201 -8.24 1.51 -11.02
CA PRO A 201 -7.80 0.47 -11.96
C PRO A 201 -8.41 0.61 -13.36
N HIS A 202 -9.67 1.08 -13.46
CA HIS A 202 -10.38 1.18 -14.73
C HIS A 202 -9.86 2.32 -15.63
N ASN A 203 -9.21 3.32 -15.05
CA ASN A 203 -8.73 4.51 -15.77
C ASN A 203 -7.20 4.61 -15.80
N THR A 204 -6.49 3.64 -15.23
CA THR A 204 -5.04 3.70 -15.12
C THR A 204 -4.40 2.49 -15.81
N PRO A 205 -3.63 2.70 -16.90
CA PRO A 205 -2.90 1.62 -17.57
C PRO A 205 -1.77 1.07 -16.70
N ASP A 206 -1.25 -0.11 -17.06
CA ASP A 206 -0.13 -0.75 -16.36
C ASP A 206 1.20 0.02 -16.47
N ASN A 207 1.32 0.90 -17.46
CA ASN A 207 2.48 1.77 -17.65
C ASN A 207 1.99 3.20 -17.93
N PHE A 208 2.41 4.15 -17.12
CA PHE A 208 2.02 5.55 -17.29
C PHE A 208 3.03 6.52 -16.69
N ILE A 209 2.89 7.78 -17.04
CA ILE A 209 3.59 8.89 -16.41
C ILE A 209 2.59 9.60 -15.51
N PHE A 210 2.92 9.71 -14.24
CA PHE A 210 2.19 10.55 -13.30
C PHE A 210 2.81 11.95 -13.30
N LEU A 211 2.00 12.98 -13.55
CA LEU A 211 2.41 14.38 -13.53
C LEU A 211 1.69 15.09 -12.39
N HIS A 212 2.46 15.66 -11.48
CA HIS A 212 1.96 16.56 -10.44
C HIS A 212 2.39 18.01 -10.73
N ALA A 213 1.41 18.89 -10.83
CA ALA A 213 1.62 20.32 -10.98
C ALA A 213 1.04 21.06 -9.75
N GLY A 214 1.92 21.58 -8.90
CA GLY A 214 1.60 22.31 -7.69
C GLY A 214 2.59 23.45 -7.47
N LEU A 215 3.25 23.52 -6.31
CA LEU A 215 4.36 24.44 -6.05
C LEU A 215 5.60 24.16 -6.92
N GLY A 216 5.60 23.04 -7.63
CA GLY A 216 6.58 22.63 -8.64
C GLY A 216 5.92 21.65 -9.60
N ILE A 217 6.67 21.28 -10.64
CA ILE A 217 6.25 20.25 -11.60
C ILE A 217 7.11 19.02 -11.35
N TYR A 218 6.46 17.92 -11.02
CA TYR A 218 7.10 16.64 -10.67
C TYR A 218 6.50 15.52 -11.49
N THR A 219 7.31 14.53 -11.81
CA THR A 219 6.87 13.36 -12.60
C THR A 219 7.36 12.08 -11.95
N SER A 220 6.56 11.03 -12.05
CA SER A 220 6.96 9.66 -11.78
C SER A 220 6.59 8.76 -12.95
N PHE A 221 7.50 7.85 -13.29
CA PHE A 221 7.23 6.77 -14.24
C PHE A 221 6.75 5.56 -13.47
N PHE A 222 5.53 5.16 -13.69
CA PHE A 222 5.02 3.91 -13.17
C PHE A 222 5.08 2.84 -14.27
N THR A 223 5.74 1.74 -13.96
CA THR A 223 5.77 0.55 -14.81
C THR A 223 5.44 -0.67 -13.96
N LYS A 224 4.47 -1.46 -14.40
CA LYS A 224 4.21 -2.75 -13.78
C LYS A 224 5.37 -3.68 -14.12
N GLU A 225 6.13 -4.08 -13.12
CA GLU A 225 7.15 -5.12 -13.28
C GLU A 225 6.47 -6.44 -13.66
N LYS A 226 6.99 -7.08 -14.72
CA LYS A 226 6.50 -8.39 -15.21
C LYS A 226 7.13 -9.53 -14.44
#